data_1eacff96de16b6a04edaa98291317b74
#
_entry.id   1eacff96de16b6a04edaa98291317b74
#
_cell.length_a   1.000
_cell.length_b   1.000
_cell.length_c   1.000
_cell.angle_alpha   90.00
_cell.angle_beta   90.00
_cell.angle_gamma   90.00
#
_symmetry.space_group_name_H-M   'P 1'
#
loop_
_entity.id
_entity.type
_entity.pdbx_description
1 polymer ?
#
loop_
_entity_poly.entity_id
_entity_poly.type
_entity_poly.pdbx_seq_one_letter_code
_entity_poly.pdbx_strand_id
1 'polypeptide(L)'
;METLSYEIVINAPRQKVWDVLWNERTYSEWTQFFSPGCVMKSDWKIGGKTYFLNSEGAGMVSTIDSLKEPDQIIFKHLGMLDKDGNEDTESMEVKQWSGCFEKYILIDFGGKTKLHVEVQNEKEWEDHMNSGFTQGLEVIKKLAENI
;
A
#
# COMPACT_ATOMS: atom_id res chain seq x y z
N MET A 1 15.17 5.12 9.92
CA MET A 1 13.86 4.63 9.45
C MET A 1 12.78 5.23 10.33
N GLU A 2 11.83 5.92 9.74
CA GLU A 2 10.73 6.51 10.51
C GLU A 2 9.40 5.86 10.14
N THR A 3 8.40 6.02 11.00
CA THR A 3 7.05 5.52 10.79
C THR A 3 6.12 6.71 10.59
N LEU A 4 5.41 6.71 9.47
CA LEU A 4 4.40 7.71 9.17
C LEU A 4 3.02 7.09 9.35
N SER A 5 2.07 7.87 9.86
CA SER A 5 0.70 7.41 10.11
C SER A 5 -0.29 8.34 9.45
N TYR A 6 -1.35 7.76 8.90
CA TYR A 6 -2.44 8.49 8.25
C TYR A 6 -3.77 7.88 8.66
N GLU A 7 -4.81 8.70 8.77
CA GLU A 7 -6.15 8.23 9.06
C GLU A 7 -7.18 8.99 8.25
N ILE A 8 -8.26 8.31 7.88
CA ILE A 8 -9.43 8.94 7.26
C ILE A 8 -10.68 8.15 7.62
N VAL A 9 -11.78 8.86 7.84
CA VAL A 9 -13.10 8.23 8.06
C VAL A 9 -13.86 8.22 6.74
N ILE A 10 -14.33 7.02 6.35
CA ILE A 10 -15.01 6.79 5.09
C ILE A 10 -16.42 6.29 5.38
N ASN A 11 -17.42 6.93 4.78
CA ASN A 11 -18.82 6.55 4.96
C ASN A 11 -19.18 5.37 4.03
N ALA A 12 -18.57 4.24 4.32
CA ALA A 12 -18.80 2.98 3.61
C ALA A 12 -18.33 1.83 4.50
N PRO A 13 -18.89 0.61 4.34
CA PRO A 13 -18.48 -0.53 5.15
C PRO A 13 -17.07 -1.00 4.79
N ARG A 14 -16.42 -1.69 5.71
CA ARG A 14 -15.04 -2.16 5.55
C ARG A 14 -14.80 -2.93 4.27
N GLN A 15 -15.71 -3.82 3.90
CA GLN A 15 -15.54 -4.63 2.69
C GLN A 15 -15.44 -3.75 1.44
N LYS A 16 -16.25 -2.69 1.37
CA LYS A 16 -16.20 -1.79 0.23
C LYS A 16 -14.89 -1.01 0.18
N VAL A 17 -14.41 -0.54 1.32
CA VAL A 17 -13.12 0.16 1.41
C VAL A 17 -11.99 -0.80 1.03
N TRP A 18 -12.05 -2.04 1.51
CA TRP A 18 -11.09 -3.08 1.16
C TRP A 18 -11.03 -3.30 -0.34
N ASP A 19 -12.20 -3.43 -0.98
CA ASP A 19 -12.29 -3.65 -2.42
C ASP A 19 -11.69 -2.47 -3.21
N VAL A 20 -11.94 -1.23 -2.76
CA VAL A 20 -11.36 -0.03 -3.40
C VAL A 20 -9.83 -0.02 -3.25
N LEU A 21 -9.32 -0.41 -2.10
CA LEU A 21 -7.88 -0.45 -1.87
C LEU A 21 -7.16 -1.38 -2.85
N TRP A 22 -7.73 -2.56 -3.11
CA TRP A 22 -6.98 -3.65 -3.76
C TRP A 22 -7.49 -4.06 -5.13
N ASN A 23 -8.65 -3.58 -5.59
CA ASN A 23 -9.09 -3.80 -6.96
C ASN A 23 -8.10 -3.15 -7.92
N GLU A 24 -7.73 -3.83 -8.99
CA GLU A 24 -6.70 -3.37 -9.93
C GLU A 24 -6.94 -1.94 -10.43
N ARG A 25 -8.16 -1.65 -10.87
CA ARG A 25 -8.51 -0.34 -11.42
C ARG A 25 -8.44 0.76 -10.36
N THR A 26 -9.07 0.54 -9.21
CA THR A 26 -9.12 1.55 -8.15
C THR A 26 -7.76 1.73 -7.47
N TYR A 27 -6.97 0.67 -7.38
CA TYR A 27 -5.61 0.76 -6.88
C TYR A 27 -4.77 1.75 -7.69
N SER A 28 -4.83 1.65 -9.02
CA SER A 28 -4.14 2.60 -9.90
C SER A 28 -4.63 4.04 -9.73
N GLU A 29 -5.93 4.21 -9.45
CA GLU A 29 -6.50 5.54 -9.26
C GLU A 29 -5.98 6.22 -7.99
N TRP A 30 -6.00 5.53 -6.84
CA TRP A 30 -5.58 6.17 -5.60
C TRP A 30 -4.06 6.24 -5.44
N THR A 31 -3.31 5.39 -6.14
CA THR A 31 -1.84 5.40 -6.05
C THR A 31 -1.17 6.29 -7.07
N GLN A 32 -1.91 6.89 -8.00
CA GLN A 32 -1.32 7.73 -9.06
C GLN A 32 -0.48 8.89 -8.53
N PHE A 33 -0.70 9.30 -7.30
CA PHE A 33 0.03 10.41 -6.67
C PHE A 33 1.41 9.98 -6.15
N PHE A 34 1.68 8.68 -6.09
CA PHE A 34 3.01 8.14 -5.82
C PHE A 34 3.79 7.98 -7.12
N SER A 35 3.15 7.43 -8.13
CA SER A 35 3.68 7.26 -9.48
C SER A 35 2.52 6.91 -10.41
N PRO A 36 2.41 7.53 -11.60
CA PRO A 36 1.35 7.16 -12.55
C PRO A 36 1.51 5.72 -13.01
N GLY A 37 0.38 5.04 -13.18
CA GLY A 37 0.38 3.68 -13.72
C GLY A 37 0.83 2.60 -12.75
N CYS A 38 0.72 2.85 -11.44
CA CYS A 38 1.05 1.84 -10.43
C CYS A 38 0.11 0.65 -10.51
N VAL A 39 0.68 -0.56 -10.39
CA VAL A 39 -0.06 -1.80 -10.28
C VAL A 39 0.50 -2.64 -9.13
N MET A 40 -0.35 -3.50 -8.59
CA MET A 40 0.05 -4.45 -7.57
C MET A 40 -0.26 -5.86 -8.06
N LYS A 41 0.71 -6.76 -7.92
CA LYS A 41 0.53 -8.18 -8.25
C LYS A 41 0.84 -8.99 -7.00
N SER A 42 -0.10 -9.81 -6.57
CA SER A 42 0.05 -10.60 -5.35
C SER A 42 -0.60 -11.97 -5.50
N ASP A 43 -0.01 -12.96 -4.83
CA ASP A 43 -0.63 -14.27 -4.70
C ASP A 43 -1.63 -14.32 -3.54
N TRP A 44 -1.74 -13.22 -2.77
CA TRP A 44 -2.65 -13.07 -1.63
C TRP A 44 -2.44 -14.14 -0.55
N LYS A 45 -1.19 -14.54 -0.37
CA LYS A 45 -0.81 -15.55 0.64
C LYS A 45 0.18 -14.96 1.63
N ILE A 46 -0.02 -15.24 2.91
CA ILE A 46 0.95 -14.88 3.95
C ILE A 46 2.25 -15.63 3.64
N GLY A 47 3.36 -14.90 3.63
CA GLY A 47 4.67 -15.45 3.28
C GLY A 47 4.92 -15.61 1.79
N GLY A 48 3.93 -15.29 0.95
CA GLY A 48 4.07 -15.31 -0.51
C GLY A 48 4.72 -14.05 -1.04
N LYS A 49 4.56 -13.79 -2.34
CA LYS A 49 5.16 -12.62 -2.97
C LYS A 49 4.12 -11.61 -3.42
N THR A 50 4.42 -10.34 -3.18
CA THR A 50 3.64 -9.21 -3.66
C THR A 50 4.60 -8.24 -4.33
N TYR A 51 4.23 -7.77 -5.52
CA TYR A 51 5.01 -6.80 -6.27
C TYR A 51 4.22 -5.50 -6.39
N PHE A 52 4.86 -4.39 -6.00
CA PHE A 52 4.33 -3.05 -6.21
C PHE A 52 5.12 -2.43 -7.32
N LEU A 53 4.49 -2.21 -8.48
CA LEU A 53 5.17 -1.88 -9.71
C LEU A 53 4.74 -0.52 -10.26
N ASN A 54 5.67 0.18 -10.91
CA ASN A 54 5.36 1.38 -11.69
C ASN A 54 4.97 1.00 -13.12
N SER A 55 4.75 2.00 -13.98
CA SER A 55 4.33 1.78 -15.37
C SER A 55 5.36 1.02 -16.21
N GLU A 56 6.61 0.98 -15.79
CA GLU A 56 7.68 0.26 -16.50
C GLU A 56 7.86 -1.19 -16.01
N GLY A 57 7.10 -1.60 -15.01
CA GLY A 57 7.22 -2.94 -14.45
C GLY A 57 8.30 -3.08 -13.41
N ALA A 58 8.86 -1.96 -12.93
CA ALA A 58 9.85 -1.94 -11.86
C ALA A 58 9.19 -1.49 -10.56
N GLY A 59 9.76 -1.84 -9.44
CA GLY A 59 9.23 -1.42 -8.14
C GLY A 59 9.77 -2.24 -6.99
N MET A 60 8.88 -2.64 -6.08
CA MET A 60 9.27 -3.32 -4.85
C MET A 60 8.80 -4.77 -4.83
N VAL A 61 9.65 -5.63 -4.27
CA VAL A 61 9.31 -7.01 -3.92
C VAL A 61 8.96 -7.03 -2.45
N SER A 62 7.80 -7.58 -2.13
CA SER A 62 7.27 -7.59 -0.77
C SER A 62 6.66 -8.95 -0.45
N THR A 63 6.29 -9.14 0.82
CA THR A 63 5.52 -10.30 1.26
C THR A 63 4.37 -9.82 2.14
N ILE A 64 3.31 -10.61 2.21
CA ILE A 64 2.22 -10.36 3.15
C ILE A 64 2.60 -10.97 4.49
N ASP A 65 2.70 -10.13 5.51
CA ASP A 65 3.03 -10.55 6.87
C ASP A 65 1.78 -10.91 7.68
N SER A 66 0.66 -10.22 7.40
CA SER A 66 -0.63 -10.49 8.03
C SER A 66 -1.75 -10.19 7.03
N LEU A 67 -2.79 -11.00 7.04
CA LEU A 67 -3.93 -10.82 6.15
C LEU A 67 -5.20 -11.27 6.86
N LYS A 68 -6.09 -10.32 7.14
CA LYS A 68 -7.38 -10.55 7.79
C LYS A 68 -8.43 -9.69 7.10
N GLU A 69 -8.90 -10.15 5.94
CA GLU A 69 -9.90 -9.41 5.15
C GLU A 69 -11.25 -9.35 5.88
N PRO A 70 -11.92 -8.21 5.96
CA PRO A 70 -11.56 -6.88 5.43
C PRO A 70 -10.92 -5.97 6.49
N ASP A 71 -10.34 -6.52 7.55
CA ASP A 71 -9.90 -5.76 8.71
C ASP A 71 -8.48 -5.24 8.61
N GLN A 72 -7.57 -6.01 8.01
CA GLN A 72 -6.17 -5.68 8.10
C GLN A 72 -5.35 -6.39 7.03
N ILE A 73 -4.34 -5.69 6.52
CA ILE A 73 -3.25 -6.28 5.76
C ILE A 73 -1.96 -5.57 6.11
N ILE A 74 -0.89 -6.34 6.30
CA ILE A 74 0.45 -5.84 6.58
C ILE A 74 1.39 -6.43 5.55
N PHE A 75 2.08 -5.55 4.82
CA PHE A 75 3.13 -5.94 3.89
C PHE A 75 4.50 -5.68 4.52
N LYS A 76 5.45 -6.55 4.22
CA LYS A 76 6.87 -6.31 4.48
C LYS A 76 7.59 -6.16 3.16
N HIS A 77 8.30 -5.07 3.00
CA HIS A 77 9.08 -4.81 1.79
C HIS A 77 10.44 -5.49 1.91
N LEU A 78 10.79 -6.31 0.93
CA LEU A 78 12.00 -7.14 0.96
C LEU A 78 13.13 -6.59 0.10
N GLY A 79 12.78 -5.96 -1.02
CA GLY A 79 13.77 -5.48 -1.95
C GLY A 79 13.17 -4.78 -3.16
N MET A 80 13.94 -4.68 -4.21
CA MET A 80 13.55 -4.02 -5.45
C MET A 80 13.44 -5.02 -6.59
N LEU A 81 12.60 -4.68 -7.55
CA LEU A 81 12.46 -5.41 -8.81
C LEU A 81 12.78 -4.42 -9.94
N ASP A 82 13.70 -4.78 -10.83
CA ASP A 82 13.97 -3.93 -12.00
C ASP A 82 13.00 -4.26 -13.14
N LYS A 83 13.01 -3.44 -14.19
CA LYS A 83 12.11 -3.61 -15.33
C LYS A 83 12.32 -4.91 -16.11
N ASP A 84 13.46 -5.56 -15.93
CA ASP A 84 13.80 -6.83 -16.58
C ASP A 84 13.43 -8.05 -15.74
N GLY A 85 12.84 -7.83 -14.56
CA GLY A 85 12.39 -8.90 -13.68
C GLY A 85 13.43 -9.40 -12.69
N ASN A 86 14.53 -8.67 -12.51
CA ASN A 86 15.57 -9.05 -11.56
C ASN A 86 15.27 -8.50 -10.17
N GLU A 87 15.27 -9.40 -9.17
CA GLU A 87 15.03 -9.04 -7.78
C GLU A 87 16.34 -8.76 -7.06
N ASP A 88 16.38 -7.66 -6.31
CA ASP A 88 17.50 -7.29 -5.46
C ASP A 88 17.04 -7.23 -4.01
N THR A 89 17.43 -8.22 -3.22
CA THR A 89 17.14 -8.28 -1.78
C THR A 89 18.42 -8.24 -0.94
N GLU A 90 19.59 -8.14 -1.57
CA GLU A 90 20.88 -8.35 -0.92
C GLU A 90 21.83 -7.15 -0.97
N SER A 91 21.58 -6.15 -1.83
CA SER A 91 22.48 -5.01 -1.91
C SER A 91 22.49 -4.21 -0.60
N MET A 92 23.56 -3.46 -0.38
CA MET A 92 23.68 -2.62 0.82
C MET A 92 22.58 -1.56 0.89
N GLU A 93 22.20 -1.00 -0.26
CA GLU A 93 21.12 -0.02 -0.33
C GLU A 93 19.79 -0.61 0.12
N VAL A 94 19.47 -1.81 -0.38
CA VAL A 94 18.24 -2.51 -0.04
C VAL A 94 18.24 -2.91 1.43
N LYS A 95 19.36 -3.42 1.94
CA LYS A 95 19.47 -3.86 3.34
C LYS A 95 19.21 -2.74 4.34
N GLN A 96 19.40 -1.47 3.96
CA GLN A 96 19.13 -0.34 4.84
C GLN A 96 17.64 -0.21 5.17
N TRP A 97 16.74 -0.66 4.28
CA TRP A 97 15.30 -0.51 4.51
C TRP A 97 14.52 -1.83 4.40
N SER A 98 15.16 -2.93 3.99
CA SER A 98 14.49 -4.23 3.88
C SER A 98 13.89 -4.63 5.23
N GLY A 99 12.65 -5.14 5.19
CA GLY A 99 11.89 -5.48 6.39
C GLY A 99 10.97 -4.37 6.85
N CYS A 100 11.01 -3.18 6.24
CA CYS A 100 10.07 -2.12 6.59
C CYS A 100 8.64 -2.54 6.20
N PHE A 101 7.67 -2.07 6.97
CA PHE A 101 6.29 -2.47 6.79
C PHE A 101 5.41 -1.37 6.20
N GLU A 102 4.29 -1.82 5.66
CA GLU A 102 3.19 -0.97 5.21
C GLU A 102 1.90 -1.63 5.69
N LYS A 103 1.17 -0.96 6.58
CA LYS A 103 -0.03 -1.51 7.24
C LYS A 103 -1.27 -0.75 6.83
N TYR A 104 -2.34 -1.49 6.59
CA TYR A 104 -3.68 -0.94 6.37
C TYR A 104 -4.61 -1.61 7.36
N ILE A 105 -5.22 -0.82 8.23
CA ILE A 105 -6.13 -1.29 9.26
C ILE A 105 -7.47 -0.61 9.07
N LEU A 106 -8.52 -1.41 8.92
CA LEU A 106 -9.89 -0.93 8.68
C LEU A 106 -10.71 -1.23 9.94
N ILE A 107 -11.15 -0.17 10.59
CA ILE A 107 -11.89 -0.25 11.85
C ILE A 107 -13.35 0.10 11.59
N ASP A 108 -14.27 -0.77 12.01
CA ASP A 108 -15.69 -0.48 11.95
C ASP A 108 -16.01 0.66 12.92
N PHE A 109 -16.65 1.68 12.39
CA PHE A 109 -16.96 2.91 13.12
C PHE A 109 -18.44 3.26 12.90
N GLY A 110 -19.34 2.48 13.54
CA GLY A 110 -20.77 2.71 13.43
C GLY A 110 -21.32 2.55 12.01
N GLY A 111 -20.83 1.55 11.27
CA GLY A 111 -21.20 1.32 9.87
C GLY A 111 -20.33 2.05 8.87
N LYS A 112 -19.50 2.98 9.34
CA LYS A 112 -18.45 3.64 8.56
C LYS A 112 -17.14 2.92 8.79
N THR A 113 -16.12 3.27 8.03
CA THR A 113 -14.79 2.71 8.19
C THR A 113 -13.79 3.80 8.56
N LYS A 114 -13.02 3.57 9.61
CA LYS A 114 -11.84 4.35 9.89
C LYS A 114 -10.66 3.61 9.30
N LEU A 115 -10.07 4.17 8.25
CA LEU A 115 -8.89 3.60 7.60
C LEU A 115 -7.66 4.21 8.22
N HIS A 116 -6.83 3.36 8.83
CA HIS A 116 -5.55 3.75 9.41
C HIS A 116 -4.44 3.12 8.60
N VAL A 117 -3.47 3.94 8.19
CA VAL A 117 -2.32 3.50 7.41
C VAL A 117 -1.05 3.85 8.17
N GLU A 118 -0.15 2.89 8.30
CA GLU A 118 1.19 3.12 8.85
C GLU A 118 2.22 2.60 7.87
N VAL A 119 3.21 3.43 7.54
CA VAL A 119 4.30 3.04 6.65
C VAL A 119 5.64 3.38 7.27
N GLN A 120 6.61 2.50 7.12
CA GLN A 120 7.99 2.76 7.49
C GLN A 120 8.76 3.12 6.23
N ASN A 121 9.55 4.17 6.30
CA ASN A 121 10.36 4.63 5.17
C ASN A 121 11.56 5.43 5.65
N GLU A 122 12.53 5.62 4.78
CA GLU A 122 13.64 6.51 5.03
C GLU A 122 13.16 7.96 4.98
N LYS A 123 13.74 8.82 5.81
CA LYS A 123 13.31 10.21 5.97
C LYS A 123 13.23 10.99 4.65
N GLU A 124 14.12 10.68 3.72
CA GLU A 124 14.15 11.35 2.41
C GLU A 124 12.85 11.18 1.62
N TRP A 125 12.05 10.14 1.91
CA TRP A 125 10.78 9.85 1.23
C TRP A 125 9.56 10.44 1.92
N GLU A 126 9.73 11.11 3.06
CA GLU A 126 8.62 11.61 3.87
C GLU A 126 7.64 12.50 3.09
N ASP A 127 8.18 13.51 2.38
CA ASP A 127 7.33 14.43 1.62
C ASP A 127 6.57 13.71 0.51
N HIS A 128 7.23 12.76 -0.15
CA HIS A 128 6.61 11.96 -1.20
C HIS A 128 5.46 11.11 -0.65
N MET A 129 5.67 10.47 0.51
CA MET A 129 4.64 9.66 1.17
C MET A 129 3.49 10.52 1.66
N ASN A 130 3.78 11.67 2.28
CA ASN A 130 2.73 12.58 2.77
C ASN A 130 1.85 13.08 1.62
N SER A 131 2.46 13.50 0.52
CA SER A 131 1.71 13.95 -0.67
C SER A 131 0.87 12.83 -1.26
N GLY A 132 1.46 11.66 -1.42
CA GLY A 132 0.79 10.50 -2.02
C GLY A 132 -0.41 10.04 -1.19
N PHE A 133 -0.24 9.86 0.11
CA PHE A 133 -1.33 9.40 0.97
C PHE A 133 -2.39 10.45 1.20
N THR A 134 -2.03 11.72 1.37
CA THR A 134 -3.02 12.79 1.53
C THR A 134 -3.98 12.82 0.37
N GLN A 135 -3.48 12.74 -0.85
CA GLN A 135 -4.31 12.75 -2.06
C GLN A 135 -4.97 11.40 -2.31
N GLY A 136 -4.22 10.32 -2.12
CA GLY A 136 -4.72 8.96 -2.36
C GLY A 136 -5.87 8.57 -1.44
N LEU A 137 -5.79 8.92 -0.16
CA LEU A 137 -6.86 8.62 0.80
C LEU A 137 -8.16 9.34 0.44
N GLU A 138 -8.08 10.57 -0.09
CA GLU A 138 -9.27 11.28 -0.57
C GLU A 138 -9.92 10.56 -1.76
N VAL A 139 -9.10 10.01 -2.65
CA VAL A 139 -9.62 9.22 -3.79
C VAL A 139 -10.29 7.94 -3.29
N ILE A 140 -9.67 7.24 -2.33
CA ILE A 140 -10.27 6.04 -1.73
C ILE A 140 -11.65 6.37 -1.14
N LYS A 141 -11.72 7.48 -0.39
CA LYS A 141 -12.97 7.92 0.22
C LYS A 141 -14.04 8.18 -0.84
N LYS A 142 -13.72 8.92 -1.89
CA LYS A 142 -14.67 9.21 -2.96
C LYS A 142 -15.15 7.95 -3.65
N LEU A 143 -14.26 7.04 -3.98
CA LEU A 143 -14.61 5.79 -4.67
C LEU A 143 -15.46 4.89 -3.79
N ALA A 144 -15.15 4.78 -2.51
CA ALA A 144 -15.91 3.93 -1.60
C ALA A 144 -17.28 4.50 -1.26
N GLU A 145 -17.41 5.83 -1.16
CA GLU A 145 -18.66 6.50 -0.85
C GLU A 145 -19.58 6.69 -2.07
N ASN A 146 -19.02 6.60 -3.25
CA ASN A 146 -19.77 6.75 -4.49
C ASN A 146 -20.36 5.40 -4.91
N ILE A 147 -21.62 5.23 -4.62
CA ILE A 147 -22.33 3.97 -4.90
C ILE A 147 -23.09 4.08 -6.21
#